data_25fd9d70cb63719d4080532a492bccf8
#
_entry.id   25fd9d70cb63719d4080532a492bccf8
#
_cell.length_a   1.000
_cell.length_b   1.000
_cell.length_c   1.000
_cell.angle_alpha   90.00
_cell.angle_beta   90.00
_cell.angle_gamma   90.00
#
_symmetry.space_group_name_H-M   'P 1'
#
loop_
_entity.id
_entity.type
_entity.pdbx_description
1 polymer ?
#
loop_
_entity_poly.entity_id
_entity_poly.type
_entity_poly.pdbx_seq_one_letter_code
_entity_poly.pdbx_strand_id
1 'polypeptide(L)'
;MNKKVKKPIYLDYQATTPLDPKALEAMMPYLTDNFGNPHSRSHAFGWAAEEAVDIAREQIANLIGANPKEIIFTSGATESNNIAIKGIAEFYKEQKNHVITLTTEHKCVLESVRYLGQNGFNTTFLPVQKNGIIDLEKLKSVITDKTVLISIMAVNNEIGVIQPIKEIGQICKENGIYFHTDCAQAFGKIPLNVDEMNIDLMSISAHKIYGPKGIGALYVRRKPRVRILPLLSGGGQERGIRSGTLPTPLIAGFGAAAK
;
A
#
# COMPACT_ATOMS: atom_id res chain seq x y z
N MET A 1 -9.75 -9.88 -44.89
CA MET A 1 -8.37 -9.88 -44.34
C MET A 1 -8.26 -8.76 -43.27
N ASN A 2 -8.34 -9.10 -42.00
CA ASN A 2 -8.13 -8.12 -40.92
C ASN A 2 -6.64 -7.72 -40.90
N LYS A 3 -6.32 -6.52 -41.40
CA LYS A 3 -4.98 -5.94 -41.19
C LYS A 3 -4.79 -5.79 -39.69
N LYS A 4 -3.90 -6.63 -39.06
CA LYS A 4 -3.46 -6.42 -37.69
C LYS A 4 -2.84 -5.03 -37.65
N VAL A 5 -3.50 -4.08 -36.99
CA VAL A 5 -2.92 -2.76 -36.71
C VAL A 5 -1.67 -3.00 -35.86
N LYS A 6 -0.51 -2.62 -36.40
CA LYS A 6 0.77 -2.73 -35.69
C LYS A 6 0.74 -1.71 -34.55
N LYS A 7 0.59 -2.19 -33.32
CA LYS A 7 0.60 -1.32 -32.14
C LYS A 7 2.00 -0.70 -31.95
N PRO A 8 2.08 0.55 -31.49
CA PRO A 8 3.37 1.15 -31.12
C PRO A 8 4.02 0.37 -29.97
N ILE A 9 5.33 0.51 -29.82
CA ILE A 9 6.07 -0.05 -28.68
C ILE A 9 5.65 0.73 -27.43
N TYR A 10 5.17 0.00 -26.40
CA TYR A 10 4.82 0.60 -25.10
C TYR A 10 6.04 0.66 -24.19
N LEU A 11 6.40 1.84 -23.72
CA LEU A 11 7.58 2.07 -22.86
C LEU A 11 7.23 2.66 -21.49
N ASP A 12 5.96 2.98 -21.22
CA ASP A 12 5.50 3.62 -20.00
C ASP A 12 5.16 2.60 -18.88
N TYR A 13 6.11 1.70 -18.58
CA TYR A 13 5.93 0.63 -17.58
C TYR A 13 5.81 1.13 -16.13
N GLN A 14 6.14 2.39 -15.87
CA GLN A 14 5.89 3.04 -14.58
C GLN A 14 4.40 3.34 -14.36
N ALA A 15 3.65 3.63 -15.43
CA ALA A 15 2.22 3.90 -15.32
C ALA A 15 1.41 2.63 -15.07
N THR A 16 1.73 1.54 -15.76
CA THR A 16 1.12 0.22 -15.58
C THR A 16 1.94 -0.83 -16.32
N THR A 17 1.75 -2.10 -15.99
CA THR A 17 2.37 -3.23 -16.67
C THR A 17 1.30 -4.11 -17.35
N PRO A 18 1.65 -4.90 -18.37
CA PRO A 18 0.78 -5.98 -18.83
C PRO A 18 0.58 -7.01 -17.70
N LEU A 19 -0.52 -7.74 -17.75
CA LEU A 19 -0.74 -8.86 -16.83
C LEU A 19 0.19 -10.02 -17.20
N ASP A 20 0.89 -10.57 -16.22
CA ASP A 20 1.71 -11.77 -16.38
C ASP A 20 0.82 -12.98 -16.71
N PRO A 21 1.21 -13.85 -17.67
CA PRO A 21 0.44 -15.05 -17.99
C PRO A 21 0.20 -15.97 -16.79
N LYS A 22 1.15 -16.11 -15.87
CA LYS A 22 1.01 -16.91 -14.64
C LYS A 22 0.01 -16.27 -13.67
N ALA A 23 -0.01 -14.94 -13.58
CA ALA A 23 -1.00 -14.24 -12.81
C ALA A 23 -2.42 -14.44 -13.40
N LEU A 24 -2.56 -14.38 -14.72
CA LEU A 24 -3.84 -14.68 -15.39
C LEU A 24 -4.28 -16.13 -15.12
N GLU A 25 -3.38 -17.09 -15.26
CA GLU A 25 -3.64 -18.51 -14.98
C GLU A 25 -4.13 -18.73 -13.55
N ALA A 26 -3.51 -18.07 -12.58
CA ALA A 26 -3.92 -18.12 -11.17
C ALA A 26 -5.30 -17.50 -10.92
N MET A 27 -5.73 -16.54 -11.73
CA MET A 27 -7.04 -15.89 -11.62
C MET A 27 -8.18 -16.74 -12.18
N MET A 28 -7.94 -17.47 -13.28
CA MET A 28 -8.97 -18.13 -14.08
C MET A 28 -9.91 -19.04 -13.30
N PRO A 29 -9.43 -19.93 -12.40
CA PRO A 29 -10.32 -20.82 -11.64
C PRO A 29 -11.35 -20.07 -10.80
N TYR A 30 -11.00 -18.89 -10.28
CA TYR A 30 -11.87 -18.08 -9.41
C TYR A 30 -12.81 -17.15 -10.20
N LEU A 31 -12.63 -17.04 -11.51
CA LEU A 31 -13.55 -16.36 -12.41
C LEU A 31 -14.63 -17.32 -12.97
N THR A 32 -14.41 -18.64 -12.89
CA THR A 32 -15.25 -19.68 -13.51
C THR A 32 -15.78 -20.66 -12.46
N ASP A 33 -15.02 -21.68 -12.13
CA ASP A 33 -15.50 -22.83 -11.35
C ASP A 33 -15.51 -22.57 -9.83
N ASN A 34 -14.52 -21.84 -9.31
CA ASN A 34 -14.31 -21.56 -7.88
C ASN A 34 -14.74 -20.14 -7.47
N PHE A 35 -15.92 -19.69 -7.94
CA PHE A 35 -16.44 -18.34 -7.77
C PHE A 35 -16.95 -18.02 -6.34
N GLY A 36 -16.63 -18.85 -5.34
CA GLY A 36 -17.12 -18.71 -3.97
C GLY A 36 -16.74 -17.40 -3.29
N ASN A 37 -17.57 -16.95 -2.34
CA ASN A 37 -17.23 -15.82 -1.49
C ASN A 37 -16.36 -16.31 -0.34
N PRO A 38 -15.14 -15.75 -0.12
CA PRO A 38 -14.20 -16.21 0.91
C PRO A 38 -14.71 -16.00 2.35
N HIS A 39 -15.81 -15.28 2.54
CA HIS A 39 -16.45 -15.12 3.86
C HIS A 39 -17.58 -16.14 4.12
N SER A 40 -17.91 -16.98 3.15
CA SER A 40 -18.87 -18.07 3.31
C SER A 40 -18.21 -19.28 3.97
N ARG A 41 -18.42 -19.45 5.28
CA ARG A 41 -17.75 -20.47 6.10
C ARG A 41 -18.45 -21.83 6.12
N SER A 42 -19.65 -21.96 5.52
CA SER A 42 -20.51 -23.13 5.66
C SER A 42 -20.42 -24.14 4.52
N HIS A 43 -19.61 -23.90 3.46
CA HIS A 43 -19.53 -24.75 2.29
C HIS A 43 -18.19 -24.64 1.54
N ALA A 44 -17.86 -25.68 0.75
CA ALA A 44 -16.57 -25.84 0.08
C ALA A 44 -16.19 -24.70 -0.88
N PHE A 45 -17.17 -24.06 -1.54
CA PHE A 45 -16.88 -22.91 -2.41
C PHE A 45 -16.27 -21.74 -1.65
N GLY A 46 -16.78 -21.45 -0.43
CA GLY A 46 -16.21 -20.44 0.42
C GLY A 46 -14.81 -20.79 0.91
N TRP A 47 -14.60 -22.03 1.32
CA TRP A 47 -13.29 -22.50 1.82
C TRP A 47 -12.21 -22.42 0.73
N ALA A 48 -12.51 -22.84 -0.50
CA ALA A 48 -11.57 -22.74 -1.62
C ALA A 48 -11.19 -21.29 -1.93
N ALA A 49 -12.15 -20.37 -1.84
CA ALA A 49 -11.88 -18.94 -2.03
C ALA A 49 -11.08 -18.35 -0.85
N GLU A 50 -11.37 -18.72 0.40
CA GLU A 50 -10.62 -18.31 1.60
C GLU A 50 -9.16 -18.78 1.52
N GLU A 51 -8.92 -20.05 1.16
CA GLU A 51 -7.58 -20.61 0.97
C GLU A 51 -6.77 -19.84 -0.08
N ALA A 52 -7.37 -19.51 -1.22
CA ALA A 52 -6.70 -18.71 -2.25
C ALA A 52 -6.30 -17.30 -1.77
N VAL A 53 -7.19 -16.67 -0.99
CA VAL A 53 -6.92 -15.37 -0.38
C VAL A 53 -5.77 -15.47 0.62
N ASP A 54 -5.74 -16.52 1.44
CA ASP A 54 -4.69 -16.70 2.46
C ASP A 54 -3.32 -17.03 1.81
N ILE A 55 -3.28 -17.87 0.78
CA ILE A 55 -2.07 -18.13 0.00
C ILE A 55 -1.51 -16.83 -0.61
N ALA A 56 -2.36 -16.02 -1.25
CA ALA A 56 -1.91 -14.77 -1.83
C ALA A 56 -1.42 -13.77 -0.76
N ARG A 57 -2.07 -13.74 0.39
CA ARG A 57 -1.67 -12.90 1.54
C ARG A 57 -0.30 -13.30 2.06
N GLU A 58 -0.01 -14.61 2.14
CA GLU A 58 1.30 -15.14 2.54
C GLU A 58 2.39 -14.77 1.52
N GLN A 59 2.11 -14.93 0.21
CA GLN A 59 3.06 -14.59 -0.85
C GLN A 59 3.45 -13.09 -0.80
N ILE A 60 2.48 -12.20 -0.61
CA ILE A 60 2.73 -10.77 -0.48
C ILE A 60 3.50 -10.44 0.80
N ALA A 61 3.13 -11.05 1.92
CA ALA A 61 3.78 -10.82 3.21
C ALA A 61 5.25 -11.26 3.19
N ASN A 62 5.55 -12.41 2.61
CA ASN A 62 6.91 -12.97 2.51
C ASN A 62 7.85 -12.02 1.75
N LEU A 63 7.36 -11.34 0.71
CA LEU A 63 8.17 -10.43 -0.10
C LEU A 63 8.67 -9.20 0.66
N ILE A 64 8.03 -8.84 1.76
CA ILE A 64 8.38 -7.68 2.60
C ILE A 64 8.77 -8.05 4.05
N GLY A 65 8.90 -9.35 4.34
CA GLY A 65 9.24 -9.84 5.69
C GLY A 65 8.12 -9.61 6.72
N ALA A 66 6.86 -9.50 6.30
CA ALA A 66 5.70 -9.27 7.17
C ALA A 66 5.00 -10.57 7.59
N ASN A 67 4.17 -10.48 8.64
CA ASN A 67 3.23 -11.56 8.95
C ASN A 67 2.01 -11.46 8.01
N PRO A 68 1.48 -12.56 7.45
CA PRO A 68 0.30 -12.53 6.59
C PRO A 68 -0.91 -11.79 7.21
N LYS A 69 -1.05 -11.86 8.54
CA LYS A 69 -2.10 -11.12 9.26
C LYS A 69 -1.93 -9.60 9.28
N GLU A 70 -0.84 -9.06 8.75
CA GLU A 70 -0.56 -7.63 8.63
C GLU A 70 -0.92 -7.07 7.24
N ILE A 71 -1.27 -7.94 6.30
CA ILE A 71 -1.70 -7.55 4.97
C ILE A 71 -3.22 -7.34 4.93
N ILE A 72 -3.67 -6.23 4.37
CA ILE A 72 -5.06 -5.82 4.15
C ILE A 72 -5.25 -5.61 2.66
N PHE A 73 -6.14 -6.35 2.01
CA PHE A 73 -6.43 -6.14 0.59
C PHE A 73 -7.27 -4.88 0.36
N THR A 74 -6.92 -4.14 -0.68
CA THR A 74 -7.56 -2.89 -1.11
C THR A 74 -7.75 -2.91 -2.62
N SER A 75 -8.39 -1.88 -3.19
CA SER A 75 -8.53 -1.76 -4.65
C SER A 75 -7.27 -1.25 -5.37
N GLY A 76 -6.20 -0.91 -4.62
CA GLY A 76 -4.94 -0.39 -5.16
C GLY A 76 -4.25 0.57 -4.19
N ALA A 77 -3.06 1.07 -4.58
CA ALA A 77 -2.26 1.96 -3.73
C ALA A 77 -3.01 3.24 -3.35
N THR A 78 -3.88 3.78 -4.20
CA THR A 78 -4.66 4.99 -3.88
C THR A 78 -5.58 4.76 -2.66
N GLU A 79 -6.31 3.64 -2.61
CA GLU A 79 -7.13 3.28 -1.44
C GLU A 79 -6.24 3.02 -0.23
N SER A 80 -5.14 2.28 -0.39
CA SER A 80 -4.20 1.98 0.68
C SER A 80 -3.62 3.24 1.31
N ASN A 81 -3.16 4.21 0.50
CA ASN A 81 -2.64 5.49 0.96
C ASN A 81 -3.70 6.30 1.72
N ASN A 82 -4.94 6.33 1.24
CA ASN A 82 -6.03 7.02 1.94
C ASN A 82 -6.32 6.37 3.30
N ILE A 83 -6.42 5.03 3.36
CA ILE A 83 -6.65 4.31 4.63
C ILE A 83 -5.51 4.56 5.61
N ALA A 84 -4.25 4.45 5.16
CA ALA A 84 -3.10 4.66 6.01
C ALA A 84 -3.05 6.09 6.57
N ILE A 85 -3.08 7.09 5.69
CA ILE A 85 -2.87 8.50 6.06
C ILE A 85 -4.06 9.04 6.86
N LYS A 86 -5.26 8.90 6.34
CA LYS A 86 -6.47 9.41 7.01
C LYS A 86 -6.83 8.58 8.23
N GLY A 87 -6.74 7.25 8.12
CA GLY A 87 -7.12 6.35 9.20
C GLY A 87 -6.25 6.50 10.45
N ILE A 88 -4.93 6.69 10.32
CA ILE A 88 -4.05 6.99 11.46
C ILE A 88 -4.33 8.40 11.99
N ALA A 89 -4.33 9.40 11.13
CA ALA A 89 -4.50 10.78 11.55
C ALA A 89 -5.78 10.95 12.37
N GLU A 90 -6.91 10.49 11.87
CA GLU A 90 -8.20 10.59 12.55
C GLU A 90 -8.26 9.76 13.85
N PHE A 91 -7.58 8.60 13.92
CA PHE A 91 -7.55 7.80 15.15
C PHE A 91 -6.85 8.52 16.30
N TYR A 92 -5.77 9.27 15.99
CA TYR A 92 -4.94 9.94 17.00
C TYR A 92 -5.20 11.45 17.12
N LYS A 93 -6.21 11.98 16.45
CA LYS A 93 -6.52 13.42 16.32
C LYS A 93 -6.51 14.21 17.63
N GLU A 94 -7.09 13.64 18.69
CA GLU A 94 -7.17 14.29 19.99
C GLU A 94 -5.82 14.40 20.72
N GLN A 95 -4.85 13.58 20.32
CA GLN A 95 -3.53 13.49 20.96
C GLN A 95 -2.47 14.20 20.11
N LYS A 96 -2.46 13.91 18.81
CA LYS A 96 -1.48 14.39 17.84
C LYS A 96 -2.20 14.75 16.52
N ASN A 97 -1.86 15.89 15.95
CA ASN A 97 -2.55 16.40 14.77
C ASN A 97 -1.60 16.96 13.68
N HIS A 98 -0.35 16.51 13.64
CA HIS A 98 0.61 16.95 12.63
C HIS A 98 1.06 15.78 11.74
N VAL A 99 1.04 16.01 10.41
CA VAL A 99 1.44 15.04 9.38
C VAL A 99 2.51 15.66 8.48
N ILE A 100 3.57 14.90 8.21
CA ILE A 100 4.68 15.32 7.34
C ILE A 100 4.71 14.44 6.10
N THR A 101 4.93 15.04 4.92
CA THR A 101 5.10 14.35 3.64
C THR A 101 6.05 15.13 2.73
N LEU A 102 6.42 14.57 1.56
CA LEU A 102 7.22 15.28 0.55
C LEU A 102 6.33 15.98 -0.48
N THR A 103 6.86 17.06 -1.09
CA THR A 103 6.20 17.74 -2.22
C THR A 103 6.19 16.90 -3.49
N THR A 104 7.04 15.87 -3.57
CA THR A 104 7.22 14.98 -4.73
C THR A 104 6.45 13.67 -4.63
N GLU A 105 5.59 13.52 -3.62
CA GLU A 105 4.72 12.35 -3.47
C GLU A 105 3.75 12.18 -4.64
N HIS A 106 3.26 10.96 -4.81
CA HIS A 106 2.16 10.70 -5.73
C HIS A 106 0.92 11.52 -5.33
N LYS A 107 0.15 11.94 -6.32
CA LYS A 107 -1.03 12.81 -6.14
C LYS A 107 -2.00 12.28 -5.08
N CYS A 108 -2.21 10.96 -4.96
CA CYS A 108 -3.11 10.39 -3.94
C CYS A 108 -2.62 10.61 -2.50
N VAL A 109 -1.30 10.66 -2.25
CA VAL A 109 -0.72 11.02 -0.95
C VAL A 109 -0.88 12.51 -0.70
N LEU A 110 -0.49 13.35 -1.67
CA LEU A 110 -0.62 14.81 -1.55
C LEU A 110 -2.06 15.24 -1.24
N GLU A 111 -3.05 14.71 -1.98
CA GLU A 111 -4.46 15.04 -1.78
C GLU A 111 -4.99 14.50 -0.43
N SER A 112 -4.51 13.33 0.03
CA SER A 112 -4.88 12.81 1.36
C SER A 112 -4.36 13.70 2.48
N VAL A 113 -3.14 14.21 2.37
CA VAL A 113 -2.55 15.12 3.37
C VAL A 113 -3.20 16.51 3.28
N ARG A 114 -3.49 17.03 2.07
CA ARG A 114 -4.25 18.28 1.90
C ARG A 114 -5.65 18.21 2.52
N TYR A 115 -6.34 17.09 2.32
CA TYR A 115 -7.63 16.84 2.96
C TYR A 115 -7.53 16.94 4.48
N LEU A 116 -6.49 16.35 5.10
CA LEU A 116 -6.28 16.48 6.54
C LEU A 116 -6.06 17.93 6.96
N GLY A 117 -5.26 18.71 6.21
CA GLY A 117 -5.07 20.15 6.45
C GLY A 117 -6.37 20.95 6.43
N GLN A 118 -7.28 20.62 5.53
CA GLN A 118 -8.62 21.24 5.45
C GLN A 118 -9.54 20.79 6.61
N ASN A 119 -9.20 19.70 7.31
CA ASN A 119 -9.98 19.13 8.41
C ASN A 119 -9.31 19.30 9.80
N GLY A 120 -8.49 20.34 9.95
CA GLY A 120 -7.94 20.77 11.25
C GLY A 120 -6.64 20.12 11.67
N PHE A 121 -5.93 19.46 10.74
CA PHE A 121 -4.58 18.98 10.99
C PHE A 121 -3.54 20.00 10.53
N ASN A 122 -2.40 20.03 11.23
CA ASN A 122 -1.21 20.69 10.73
C ASN A 122 -0.54 19.76 9.71
N THR A 123 -0.12 20.31 8.56
CA THR A 123 0.51 19.53 7.51
C THR A 123 1.78 20.19 7.02
N THR A 124 2.86 19.42 6.93
CA THR A 124 4.14 19.89 6.41
C THR A 124 4.49 19.13 5.13
N PHE A 125 4.70 19.89 4.04
CA PHE A 125 5.17 19.37 2.75
C PHE A 125 6.65 19.75 2.59
N LEU A 126 7.55 18.81 2.79
CA LEU A 126 8.99 19.04 2.66
C LEU A 126 9.42 19.00 1.19
N PRO A 127 10.21 19.96 0.71
CA PRO A 127 10.87 19.85 -0.57
C PRO A 127 11.99 18.82 -0.51
N VAL A 128 12.31 18.24 -1.66
CA VAL A 128 13.50 17.40 -1.84
C VAL A 128 14.70 18.25 -2.28
N GLN A 129 15.90 17.70 -2.13
CA GLN A 129 17.12 18.28 -2.66
C GLN A 129 17.15 18.20 -4.19
N LYS A 130 18.13 18.85 -4.85
CA LYS A 130 18.28 18.85 -6.32
C LYS A 130 18.41 17.45 -6.94
N ASN A 131 18.91 16.48 -6.19
CA ASN A 131 19.01 15.07 -6.58
C ASN A 131 17.71 14.28 -6.35
N GLY A 132 16.64 14.92 -5.85
CA GLY A 132 15.36 14.30 -5.55
C GLY A 132 15.30 13.55 -4.20
N ILE A 133 16.37 13.54 -3.42
CA ILE A 133 16.42 12.88 -2.09
C ILE A 133 15.99 13.87 -1.01
N ILE A 134 15.29 13.36 0.02
CA ILE A 134 14.95 14.13 1.21
C ILE A 134 16.19 14.60 1.97
N ASP A 135 16.13 15.79 2.55
CA ASP A 135 17.08 16.25 3.55
C ASP A 135 16.64 15.76 4.94
N LEU A 136 17.39 14.81 5.51
CA LEU A 136 17.05 14.21 6.81
C LEU A 136 17.17 15.20 7.98
N GLU A 137 18.08 16.15 7.93
CA GLU A 137 18.20 17.18 8.98
C GLU A 137 17.00 18.13 8.94
N LYS A 138 16.55 18.47 7.73
CA LYS A 138 15.33 19.25 7.56
C LYS A 138 14.09 18.47 8.02
N LEU A 139 14.02 17.15 7.77
CA LEU A 139 12.96 16.31 8.31
C LEU A 139 12.94 16.38 9.83
N LYS A 140 14.08 16.17 10.49
CA LYS A 140 14.19 16.25 11.95
C LYS A 140 13.77 17.61 12.51
N SER A 141 14.12 18.71 11.83
CA SER A 141 13.83 20.08 12.29
C SER A 141 12.36 20.47 12.29
N VAL A 142 11.50 19.76 11.53
CA VAL A 142 10.06 20.03 11.45
C VAL A 142 9.21 19.07 12.29
N ILE A 143 9.82 18.07 12.92
CA ILE A 143 9.15 17.15 13.86
C ILE A 143 8.76 17.94 15.12
N THR A 144 7.55 17.72 15.60
CA THR A 144 7.02 18.27 16.84
C THR A 144 6.42 17.16 17.71
N ASP A 145 6.10 17.46 18.96
CA ASP A 145 5.36 16.58 19.87
C ASP A 145 3.96 16.21 19.34
N LYS A 146 3.43 17.00 18.41
CA LYS A 146 2.15 16.77 17.75
C LYS A 146 2.26 15.95 16.46
N THR A 147 3.47 15.59 16.01
CA THR A 147 3.63 14.76 14.81
C THR A 147 3.16 13.33 15.05
N VAL A 148 2.15 12.89 14.31
CA VAL A 148 1.58 11.55 14.39
C VAL A 148 2.10 10.64 13.28
N LEU A 149 2.30 11.18 12.08
CA LEU A 149 2.61 10.42 10.87
C LEU A 149 3.63 11.14 10.01
N ILE A 150 4.60 10.38 9.53
CA ILE A 150 5.46 10.74 8.40
C ILE A 150 5.12 9.79 7.26
N SER A 151 4.75 10.34 6.09
CA SER A 151 4.40 9.57 4.89
C SER A 151 5.34 9.96 3.76
N ILE A 152 6.24 9.05 3.37
CA ILE A 152 7.26 9.28 2.34
C ILE A 152 7.34 8.05 1.44
N MET A 153 7.21 8.25 0.12
CA MET A 153 7.30 7.18 -0.86
C MET A 153 8.70 6.56 -0.91
N ALA A 154 8.79 5.26 -1.14
CA ALA A 154 10.07 4.57 -1.22
C ALA A 154 10.81 4.85 -2.52
N VAL A 155 10.09 4.84 -3.65
CA VAL A 155 10.64 5.12 -5.00
C VAL A 155 9.71 6.07 -5.72
N ASN A 156 10.26 7.17 -6.22
CA ASN A 156 9.47 8.15 -6.96
C ASN A 156 9.04 7.61 -8.34
N ASN A 157 7.77 7.76 -8.66
CA ASN A 157 7.18 7.22 -9.89
C ASN A 157 7.60 7.94 -11.17
N GLU A 158 8.07 9.19 -11.09
CA GLU A 158 8.47 9.97 -12.27
C GLU A 158 9.97 9.90 -12.54
N ILE A 159 10.79 10.08 -11.52
CA ILE A 159 12.25 10.21 -11.66
C ILE A 159 13.03 9.00 -11.12
N GLY A 160 12.34 8.01 -10.52
CA GLY A 160 12.96 6.77 -10.05
C GLY A 160 13.89 6.91 -8.84
N VAL A 161 13.91 8.04 -8.17
CA VAL A 161 14.74 8.27 -6.98
C VAL A 161 14.28 7.36 -5.85
N ILE A 162 15.22 6.65 -5.23
CA ILE A 162 15.02 5.83 -4.04
C ILE A 162 15.29 6.68 -2.80
N GLN A 163 14.32 6.79 -1.91
CA GLN A 163 14.46 7.52 -0.64
C GLN A 163 15.15 6.66 0.43
N PRO A 164 15.85 7.26 1.40
CA PRO A 164 16.54 6.55 2.50
C PRO A 164 15.52 6.06 3.54
N ILE A 165 14.71 5.05 3.17
CA ILE A 165 13.57 4.56 3.95
C ILE A 165 13.99 4.04 5.33
N LYS A 166 15.13 3.37 5.42
CA LYS A 166 15.64 2.83 6.69
C LYS A 166 15.98 3.94 7.68
N GLU A 167 16.65 4.99 7.22
CA GLU A 167 17.01 6.16 8.01
C GLU A 167 15.77 6.95 8.44
N ILE A 168 14.79 7.11 7.55
CA ILE A 168 13.51 7.75 7.86
C ILE A 168 12.75 6.94 8.91
N GLY A 169 12.67 5.62 8.74
CA GLY A 169 12.03 4.72 9.70
C GLY A 169 12.70 4.76 11.08
N GLN A 170 14.03 4.88 11.12
CA GLN A 170 14.76 5.05 12.37
C GLN A 170 14.42 6.38 13.06
N ILE A 171 14.36 7.48 12.31
CA ILE A 171 13.94 8.80 12.84
C ILE A 171 12.51 8.71 13.40
N CYS A 172 11.60 8.07 12.69
CA CYS A 172 10.21 7.90 13.13
C CYS A 172 10.15 7.12 14.46
N LYS A 173 10.86 5.99 14.54
CA LYS A 173 10.90 5.13 15.72
C LYS A 173 11.47 5.87 16.95
N GLU A 174 12.56 6.61 16.79
CA GLU A 174 13.19 7.38 17.86
C GLU A 174 12.28 8.48 18.42
N ASN A 175 11.37 9.02 17.60
CA ASN A 175 10.45 10.08 17.98
C ASN A 175 9.02 9.59 18.31
N GLY A 176 8.76 8.28 18.28
CA GLY A 176 7.43 7.71 18.54
C GLY A 176 6.37 8.20 17.54
N ILE A 177 6.77 8.25 16.25
CA ILE A 177 5.95 8.69 15.11
C ILE A 177 5.69 7.49 14.23
N TYR A 178 4.47 7.33 13.70
CA TYR A 178 4.17 6.29 12.72
C TYR A 178 4.80 6.61 11.37
N PHE A 179 5.38 5.58 10.76
CA PHE A 179 5.98 5.68 9.43
C PHE A 179 5.14 4.94 8.39
N HIS A 180 4.61 5.70 7.43
CA HIS A 180 3.96 5.18 6.22
C HIS A 180 4.85 5.40 5.01
N THR A 181 4.91 4.41 4.11
CA THR A 181 5.59 4.54 2.82
C THR A 181 4.72 4.04 1.67
N ASP A 182 4.58 4.87 0.61
CA ASP A 182 4.04 4.42 -0.66
C ASP A 182 5.11 3.61 -1.40
N CYS A 183 4.90 2.29 -1.50
CA CYS A 183 5.79 1.36 -2.18
C CYS A 183 5.24 0.88 -3.51
N ALA A 184 4.28 1.59 -4.14
CA ALA A 184 3.72 1.18 -5.43
C ALA A 184 4.80 0.98 -6.50
N GLN A 185 5.87 1.77 -6.51
CA GLN A 185 7.00 1.61 -7.43
C GLN A 185 8.15 0.75 -6.87
N ALA A 186 8.18 0.49 -5.57
CA ALA A 186 9.27 -0.21 -4.90
C ALA A 186 8.99 -1.72 -4.74
N PHE A 187 7.75 -2.09 -4.42
CA PHE A 187 7.35 -3.47 -4.14
C PHE A 187 7.67 -4.40 -5.31
N GLY A 188 8.38 -5.50 -5.02
CA GLY A 188 8.82 -6.47 -6.02
C GLY A 188 9.96 -6.01 -6.94
N LYS A 189 10.47 -4.76 -6.79
CA LYS A 189 11.55 -4.20 -7.63
C LYS A 189 12.83 -3.92 -6.86
N ILE A 190 12.71 -3.58 -5.58
CA ILE A 190 13.86 -3.42 -4.67
C ILE A 190 13.61 -4.22 -3.40
N PRO A 191 14.66 -4.63 -2.66
CA PRO A 191 14.51 -5.30 -1.38
C PRO A 191 13.78 -4.41 -0.37
N LEU A 192 12.74 -4.95 0.26
CA LEU A 192 11.97 -4.29 1.33
C LEU A 192 11.86 -5.24 2.51
N ASN A 193 12.08 -4.74 3.72
CA ASN A 193 11.84 -5.48 4.96
C ASN A 193 11.23 -4.52 5.98
N VAL A 194 9.99 -4.78 6.37
CA VAL A 194 9.21 -3.88 7.23
C VAL A 194 9.82 -3.72 8.64
N ASP A 195 10.48 -4.75 9.15
CA ASP A 195 11.09 -4.70 10.49
C ASP A 195 12.44 -3.99 10.47
N GLU A 196 13.31 -4.31 9.52
CA GLU A 196 14.62 -3.66 9.37
C GLU A 196 14.51 -2.18 9.03
N MET A 197 13.46 -1.80 8.31
CA MET A 197 13.19 -0.42 7.89
C MET A 197 12.25 0.33 8.85
N ASN A 198 11.82 -0.29 9.95
CA ASN A 198 10.88 0.28 10.93
C ASN A 198 9.62 0.88 10.28
N ILE A 199 9.05 0.20 9.27
CA ILE A 199 7.85 0.64 8.56
C ILE A 199 6.62 0.19 9.36
N ASP A 200 5.70 1.10 9.64
CA ASP A 200 4.43 0.82 10.33
C ASP A 200 3.29 0.55 9.35
N LEU A 201 3.31 1.21 8.19
CA LEU A 201 2.34 1.04 7.12
C LEU A 201 3.05 1.12 5.76
N MET A 202 2.61 0.26 4.83
CA MET A 202 3.13 0.25 3.46
C MET A 202 1.99 0.04 2.47
N SER A 203 1.89 0.93 1.49
CA SER A 203 0.91 0.83 0.42
C SER A 203 1.53 0.21 -0.83
N ILE A 204 0.85 -0.79 -1.42
CA ILE A 204 1.33 -1.51 -2.59
C ILE A 204 0.22 -1.71 -3.62
N SER A 205 0.59 -1.91 -4.89
CA SER A 205 -0.34 -2.08 -6.00
C SER A 205 0.10 -3.22 -6.92
N ALA A 206 -0.82 -4.10 -7.29
CA ALA A 206 -0.52 -5.27 -8.12
C ALA A 206 -0.09 -4.92 -9.55
N HIS A 207 -0.75 -3.92 -10.17
CA HIS A 207 -0.53 -3.61 -11.58
C HIS A 207 0.82 -2.95 -11.89
N LYS A 208 1.65 -2.71 -10.90
CA LYS A 208 3.04 -2.21 -11.06
C LYS A 208 4.07 -3.35 -11.10
N ILE A 209 3.65 -4.57 -10.77
CA ILE A 209 4.47 -5.79 -10.76
C ILE A 209 3.85 -6.91 -11.62
N TYR A 210 3.24 -6.54 -12.74
CA TYR A 210 2.60 -7.48 -13.68
C TYR A 210 1.39 -8.24 -13.11
N GLY A 211 0.82 -7.78 -11.98
CA GLY A 211 -0.45 -8.24 -11.44
C GLY A 211 -1.65 -7.53 -12.05
N PRO A 212 -2.88 -7.93 -11.70
CA PRO A 212 -4.10 -7.33 -12.22
C PRO A 212 -4.32 -5.90 -11.70
N LYS A 213 -4.99 -5.06 -12.52
CA LYS A 213 -5.52 -3.77 -12.09
C LYS A 213 -6.71 -3.98 -11.16
N GLY A 214 -6.97 -3.02 -10.28
CA GLY A 214 -8.11 -3.05 -9.38
C GLY A 214 -7.88 -3.78 -8.06
N ILE A 215 -6.63 -4.15 -7.77
CA ILE A 215 -6.20 -4.76 -6.51
C ILE A 215 -4.87 -4.17 -6.03
N GLY A 216 -4.74 -4.01 -4.74
CA GLY A 216 -3.53 -3.67 -4.02
C GLY A 216 -3.61 -4.18 -2.60
N ALA A 217 -2.67 -3.78 -1.76
CA ALA A 217 -2.72 -4.10 -0.35
C ALA A 217 -2.11 -2.97 0.49
N LEU A 218 -2.52 -2.94 1.75
CA LEU A 218 -1.95 -2.13 2.82
C LEU A 218 -1.33 -3.08 3.85
N TYR A 219 -0.03 -2.98 4.08
CA TYR A 219 0.59 -3.54 5.27
C TYR A 219 0.28 -2.66 6.47
N VAL A 220 -0.13 -3.26 7.57
CA VAL A 220 -0.42 -2.59 8.85
C VAL A 220 0.25 -3.37 9.98
N ARG A 221 1.28 -2.80 10.60
CA ARG A 221 2.03 -3.42 11.69
C ARG A 221 1.14 -3.79 12.86
N ARG A 222 1.31 -5.02 13.38
CA ARG A 222 0.55 -5.54 14.51
C ARG A 222 1.33 -5.55 15.83
N LYS A 223 2.65 -5.48 15.77
CA LYS A 223 3.52 -5.48 16.96
C LYS A 223 4.68 -4.49 16.79
N PRO A 224 4.68 -3.32 17.48
CA PRO A 224 3.57 -2.77 18.26
C PRO A 224 2.33 -2.52 17.39
N ARG A 225 1.13 -2.56 17.99
CA ARG A 225 -0.11 -2.46 17.22
C ARG A 225 -0.36 -1.04 16.71
N VAL A 226 -0.39 -0.88 15.40
CA VAL A 226 -0.90 0.32 14.73
C VAL A 226 -2.43 0.29 14.73
N ARG A 227 -3.08 1.38 15.15
CA ARG A 227 -4.53 1.53 15.15
C ARG A 227 -4.94 2.51 14.06
N ILE A 228 -5.96 2.13 13.30
CA ILE A 228 -6.48 2.89 12.17
C ILE A 228 -8.00 2.94 12.27
N LEU A 229 -8.59 4.11 12.01
CA LEU A 229 -10.04 4.20 11.77
C LEU A 229 -10.33 3.73 10.34
N PRO A 230 -11.33 2.86 10.15
CA PRO A 230 -11.75 2.44 8.81
C PRO A 230 -12.39 3.60 8.04
N LEU A 231 -12.09 3.72 6.75
CA LEU A 231 -12.74 4.71 5.88
C LEU A 231 -14.06 4.20 5.29
N LEU A 232 -14.23 2.87 5.21
CA LEU A 232 -15.39 2.22 4.62
C LEU A 232 -16.12 1.42 5.70
N SER A 233 -17.37 1.78 5.97
CA SER A 233 -18.26 1.00 6.82
C SER A 233 -18.90 -0.15 6.05
N GLY A 234 -19.11 -1.31 6.68
CA GLY A 234 -19.74 -2.46 6.03
C GLY A 234 -19.60 -3.77 6.83
N GLY A 235 -19.45 -4.89 6.15
CA GLY A 235 -19.48 -6.23 6.71
C GLY A 235 -18.26 -6.67 7.53
N GLY A 236 -17.33 -5.78 7.85
CA GLY A 236 -16.19 -6.06 8.72
C GLY A 236 -15.09 -6.93 8.10
N GLN A 237 -15.06 -7.07 6.77
CA GLN A 237 -13.99 -7.75 6.06
C GLN A 237 -12.64 -7.11 6.38
N GLU A 238 -11.55 -7.81 6.07
CA GLU A 238 -10.20 -7.36 6.35
C GLU A 238 -10.05 -6.84 7.80
N ARG A 239 -10.56 -7.61 8.75
CA ARG A 239 -10.51 -7.33 10.20
C ARG A 239 -11.13 -5.99 10.60
N GLY A 240 -12.13 -5.53 9.84
CA GLY A 240 -12.84 -4.28 10.07
C GLY A 240 -12.08 -3.03 9.57
N ILE A 241 -10.90 -3.18 8.98
CA ILE A 241 -10.12 -2.06 8.43
C ILE A 241 -10.64 -1.66 7.06
N ARG A 242 -11.01 -2.65 6.24
CA ARG A 242 -11.53 -2.42 4.89
C ARG A 242 -12.70 -3.34 4.60
N SER A 243 -13.90 -2.82 4.67
CA SER A 243 -15.14 -3.56 4.37
C SER A 243 -15.36 -3.70 2.87
N GLY A 244 -15.99 -4.80 2.46
CA GLY A 244 -16.32 -5.14 1.07
C GLY A 244 -15.87 -6.53 0.70
N THR A 245 -16.69 -7.24 -0.11
CA THR A 245 -16.36 -8.59 -0.58
C THR A 245 -14.99 -8.62 -1.25
N LEU A 246 -14.17 -9.57 -0.86
CA LEU A 246 -12.84 -9.73 -1.43
C LEU A 246 -12.91 -10.29 -2.85
N PRO A 247 -12.25 -9.65 -3.83
CA PRO A 247 -12.22 -10.11 -5.21
C PRO A 247 -11.19 -11.25 -5.37
N THR A 248 -11.56 -12.45 -4.99
CA THR A 248 -10.68 -13.64 -4.97
C THR A 248 -9.85 -13.79 -6.25
N PRO A 249 -10.39 -13.63 -7.48
CA PRO A 249 -9.58 -13.75 -8.69
C PRO A 249 -8.42 -12.73 -8.73
N LEU A 250 -8.70 -11.47 -8.42
CA LEU A 250 -7.68 -10.42 -8.45
C LEU A 250 -6.62 -10.64 -7.36
N ILE A 251 -7.05 -11.13 -6.20
CA ILE A 251 -6.15 -11.45 -5.07
C ILE A 251 -5.22 -12.59 -5.44
N ALA A 252 -5.74 -13.69 -6.02
CA ALA A 252 -4.93 -14.80 -6.48
C ALA A 252 -3.90 -14.37 -7.54
N GLY A 253 -4.31 -13.54 -8.51
CA GLY A 253 -3.41 -12.97 -9.50
C GLY A 253 -2.36 -12.04 -8.90
N PHE A 254 -2.70 -11.27 -7.86
CA PHE A 254 -1.72 -10.44 -7.15
C PHE A 254 -0.71 -11.28 -6.38
N GLY A 255 -1.14 -12.33 -5.66
CA GLY A 255 -0.24 -13.25 -5.00
C GLY A 255 0.72 -13.93 -5.97
N ALA A 256 0.22 -14.42 -7.11
CA ALA A 256 1.04 -15.03 -8.15
C ALA A 256 2.07 -14.05 -8.76
N ALA A 257 1.72 -12.77 -8.90
CA ALA A 257 2.65 -11.75 -9.38
C ALA A 257 3.70 -11.34 -8.31
N ALA A 258 3.43 -11.56 -7.03
CA ALA A 258 4.35 -11.30 -5.93
C ALA A 258 5.34 -12.46 -5.69
N LYS A 259 5.08 -13.65 -6.24
CA LYS A 259 5.93 -14.85 -6.16
C LYS A 259 7.02 -14.84 -7.22
#